data_79255b693d17f27eda891db4168ded34
#
_entry.id   79255b693d17f27eda891db4168ded34
#
_cell.length_a   1.000
_cell.length_b   1.000
_cell.length_c   1.000
_cell.angle_alpha   90.00
_cell.angle_beta   90.00
_cell.angle_gamma   90.00
#
_symmetry.space_group_name_H-M   'P 1'
#
loop_
_entity.id
_entity.type
_entity.pdbx_description
1 polymer ?
#
loop_
_entity_poly.entity_id
_entity_poly.type
_entity_poly.pdbx_seq_one_letter_code
_entity_poly.pdbx_strand_id
1 'polypeptide(L)'
;MFSPVFCLPTTILQIHPSYSSNNTSRLKTHKCKSYTDNNKLSCFSAQYDISANTERPLGCSRDIEIVTQLEVSYDETSSSSDVSVNNFVADSSFLGRLLQSSSSVKEVKILHAILLKCMISSTIFIENNLISVLVKFGRLNDARKVFDHMPDRNVVSWTAMLNGYIRFGLDDEAMDLFGEFVRRGLQWNSKTYVCVLSMAGRNCDFELGKQVHAGIIKGGYSNLIVDSSIVSFYAQCGDLEGAFRVFDVIKRPDVVCWTTMITACSQHGRGKEALLMFLQLFSDGFDANEFTVCSILNACGEERELNFAKQLHAAIIKNRFRMDVFIGTSLVDMYAKCSEIDDARTVFDGMGERNTVTWTSIIAGYARNGHAEEAIRLFRIMKRRKIFANNLTMVSILRACGLLRALPTGKEVHAQIIKSDLQDNIYLGSALVWLYCKCSENSVAHKVLQDMPIRDVVSWTAMISGCAHVGHEYEALEYLKEMLGEGVSPNPFTYSSALKACAKLEDIERGKLIHSSINKTPALSNVFVGSALINMYAKCGHIPEAIQIFDNMPERNLVSWKAMIVAYAKNGFCGEALKLMYRMQAEGIEVDDYTLATVLTARGEFKENIKSKSKYFLSPK
;
A
#
# COMPACT_ATOMS: atom_id res chain seq x y z
N MET A 1 13.27 -37.81 0.77
CA MET A 1 12.48 -36.73 1.37
C MET A 1 11.72 -36.08 0.23
N PHE A 2 10.42 -36.39 0.10
CA PHE A 2 9.59 -35.91 -1.00
C PHE A 2 9.09 -34.49 -0.68
N SER A 3 9.44 -33.54 -1.53
CA SER A 3 8.84 -32.19 -1.51
C SER A 3 7.34 -32.32 -1.77
N PRO A 4 6.47 -31.59 -1.04
CA PRO A 4 5.04 -31.61 -1.30
C PRO A 4 4.76 -30.87 -2.61
N VAL A 5 4.38 -31.61 -3.64
CA VAL A 5 3.94 -31.06 -4.94
C VAL A 5 2.59 -30.40 -4.75
N PHE A 6 2.47 -29.12 -5.10
CA PHE A 6 1.20 -28.41 -5.20
C PHE A 6 0.36 -29.02 -6.33
N CYS A 7 -0.49 -29.99 -6.02
CA CYS A 7 -1.50 -30.47 -6.96
C CYS A 7 -2.72 -29.54 -6.91
N LEU A 8 -2.80 -28.57 -7.81
CA LEU A 8 -4.02 -27.83 -8.08
C LEU A 8 -4.97 -28.71 -8.90
N PRO A 9 -6.30 -28.69 -8.64
CA PRO A 9 -7.26 -29.42 -9.45
C PRO A 9 -7.23 -28.95 -10.90
N THR A 10 -7.33 -29.89 -11.84
CA THR A 10 -7.27 -29.69 -13.29
C THR A 10 -8.34 -28.74 -13.89
N THR A 11 -9.24 -28.23 -13.08
CA THR A 11 -10.33 -27.30 -13.48
C THR A 11 -9.89 -25.84 -13.68
N ILE A 12 -8.65 -25.48 -13.37
CA ILE A 12 -8.12 -24.11 -13.52
C ILE A 12 -7.73 -23.80 -14.98
N LEU A 13 -7.65 -24.79 -15.85
CA LEU A 13 -7.17 -24.66 -17.24
C LEU A 13 -8.20 -24.09 -18.24
N GLN A 14 -9.36 -23.57 -17.81
CA GLN A 14 -10.38 -23.00 -18.72
C GLN A 14 -10.45 -21.47 -18.70
N ILE A 15 -9.36 -20.77 -18.44
CA ILE A 15 -9.27 -19.34 -18.78
C ILE A 15 -8.62 -19.24 -20.15
N HIS A 16 -9.43 -19.21 -21.21
CA HIS A 16 -8.96 -18.99 -22.58
C HIS A 16 -8.33 -17.60 -22.72
N PRO A 17 -7.12 -17.51 -23.28
CA PRO A 17 -6.51 -16.24 -23.63
C PRO A 17 -7.10 -15.76 -24.96
N SER A 18 -8.06 -14.84 -24.91
CA SER A 18 -8.42 -14.03 -26.05
C SER A 18 -7.82 -12.64 -25.89
N TYR A 19 -6.56 -12.48 -26.24
CA TYR A 19 -5.98 -11.17 -26.52
C TYR A 19 -5.27 -11.21 -27.85
N SER A 20 -5.94 -10.64 -28.86
CA SER A 20 -5.35 -10.24 -30.12
C SER A 20 -4.50 -8.99 -29.88
N SER A 21 -3.23 -9.10 -30.27
CA SER A 21 -2.34 -7.98 -30.50
C SER A 21 -2.94 -6.99 -31.49
N ASN A 22 -3.21 -5.77 -31.05
CA ASN A 22 -3.11 -4.54 -31.86
C ASN A 22 -3.61 -3.35 -31.03
N ASN A 23 -2.67 -2.54 -30.53
CA ASN A 23 -2.80 -1.08 -30.54
C ASN A 23 -1.53 -0.44 -29.97
N THR A 24 -0.59 -0.18 -30.85
CA THR A 24 0.44 0.83 -30.65
C THR A 24 -0.20 2.21 -30.82
N SER A 25 -0.46 2.92 -29.75
CA SER A 25 -0.72 4.34 -29.78
C SER A 25 0.08 5.05 -28.69
N ARG A 26 0.93 5.95 -29.18
CA ARG A 26 1.75 6.95 -28.51
C ARG A 26 1.15 7.46 -27.20
N LEU A 27 1.79 7.17 -26.07
CA LEU A 27 1.56 7.87 -24.81
C LEU A 27 2.67 8.90 -24.61
N LYS A 28 2.23 10.17 -24.59
CA LYS A 28 3.03 11.34 -24.24
C LYS A 28 3.50 11.21 -22.79
N THR A 29 4.77 11.43 -22.59
CA THR A 29 5.42 11.55 -21.29
C THR A 29 4.80 12.69 -20.48
N HIS A 30 3.97 12.37 -19.50
CA HIS A 30 3.63 13.28 -18.42
C HIS A 30 4.61 13.09 -17.28
N LYS A 31 5.30 14.18 -16.93
CA LYS A 31 6.12 14.30 -15.73
C LYS A 31 5.30 13.90 -14.50
N CYS A 32 5.55 12.74 -13.96
CA CYS A 32 5.09 12.39 -12.61
C CYS A 32 5.81 13.28 -11.61
N LYS A 33 5.05 14.16 -10.94
CA LYS A 33 5.45 14.74 -9.67
C LYS A 33 5.45 13.62 -8.64
N SER A 34 6.58 13.45 -7.97
CA SER A 34 6.81 12.49 -6.90
C SER A 34 5.75 12.64 -5.79
N TYR A 35 4.80 11.71 -5.75
CA TYR A 35 4.02 11.45 -4.56
C TYR A 35 4.71 10.29 -3.84
N THR A 36 5.49 10.61 -2.83
CA THR A 36 6.01 9.65 -1.89
C THR A 36 4.88 9.17 -0.99
N ASP A 37 4.26 8.07 -1.38
CA ASP A 37 3.30 7.34 -0.54
C ASP A 37 4.10 6.50 0.47
N ASN A 38 4.61 7.15 1.51
CA ASN A 38 5.41 6.54 2.59
C ASN A 38 4.70 5.41 3.35
N ASN A 39 3.41 5.17 3.08
CA ASN A 39 2.64 4.12 3.77
C ASN A 39 2.60 2.76 3.05
N LYS A 40 3.01 2.67 1.78
CA LYS A 40 3.14 1.37 1.12
C LYS A 40 4.47 0.66 1.47
N LEU A 41 5.45 1.42 1.92
CA LEU A 41 6.78 0.91 2.30
C LEU A 41 6.85 0.37 3.74
N SER A 42 5.90 0.72 4.62
CA SER A 42 5.90 0.25 6.01
C SER A 42 5.66 -1.25 6.18
N CYS A 43 5.16 -1.95 5.17
CA CYS A 43 5.03 -3.41 5.21
C CYS A 43 6.37 -4.14 5.02
N PHE A 44 7.38 -3.51 4.43
CA PHE A 44 8.69 -4.13 4.23
C PHE A 44 9.67 -3.92 5.38
N SER A 45 9.56 -2.81 6.13
CA SER A 45 10.41 -2.55 7.30
C SER A 45 9.98 -3.28 8.57
N ALA A 46 8.71 -3.70 8.66
CA ALA A 46 8.21 -4.46 9.81
C ALA A 46 8.61 -5.95 9.82
N GLN A 47 9.27 -6.44 8.77
CA GLN A 47 9.67 -7.86 8.67
C GLN A 47 10.99 -8.21 9.35
N TYR A 48 11.71 -7.24 9.93
CA TYR A 48 13.00 -7.50 10.59
C TYR A 48 13.11 -7.00 12.03
N ASP A 49 12.00 -6.61 12.67
CA ASP A 49 11.97 -6.50 14.13
C ASP A 49 11.83 -7.90 14.75
N ILE A 50 12.94 -8.63 14.73
CA ILE A 50 13.16 -9.70 15.70
C ILE A 50 13.54 -8.98 16.99
N SER A 51 12.53 -8.51 17.72
CA SER A 51 12.69 -8.10 19.10
C SER A 51 13.12 -9.33 19.90
N ALA A 52 14.34 -9.27 20.38
CA ALA A 52 14.84 -10.10 21.44
C ALA A 52 13.85 -10.11 22.60
N ASN A 53 13.23 -11.25 22.86
CA ASN A 53 12.87 -11.72 24.19
C ASN A 53 12.32 -13.14 24.06
N THR A 54 13.21 -14.10 23.98
CA THR A 54 13.00 -15.43 24.58
C THR A 54 14.34 -15.88 25.14
N GLU A 55 14.48 -15.67 26.42
CA GLU A 55 15.44 -16.38 27.22
C GLU A 55 15.14 -17.90 27.09
N ARG A 56 16.04 -18.61 26.38
CA ARG A 56 16.15 -20.07 26.54
C ARG A 56 17.41 -20.35 27.32
N PRO A 57 17.35 -21.34 28.22
CA PRO A 57 18.44 -21.59 29.16
C PRO A 57 19.67 -22.15 28.46
N LEU A 58 20.80 -21.74 28.97
CA LEU A 58 22.15 -22.18 28.71
C LEU A 58 22.28 -23.69 28.50
N GLY A 59 22.73 -24.06 27.34
CA GLY A 59 23.16 -25.42 27.05
C GLY A 59 24.19 -25.41 25.92
N CYS A 60 25.40 -24.99 26.21
CA CYS A 60 26.62 -25.54 25.63
C CYS A 60 27.85 -24.93 26.29
N SER A 61 28.35 -25.60 27.33
CA SER A 61 29.57 -25.26 28.05
C SER A 61 30.87 -25.48 27.27
N ARG A 62 30.82 -25.82 26.00
CA ARG A 62 32.02 -26.05 25.17
C ARG A 62 32.64 -24.77 24.54
N ASP A 63 31.80 -23.75 24.29
CA ASP A 63 32.29 -22.53 23.64
C ASP A 63 32.96 -21.55 24.62
N ILE A 64 32.64 -21.65 25.91
CA ILE A 64 33.27 -20.88 26.99
C ILE A 64 34.64 -21.47 27.34
N GLU A 65 34.84 -22.79 27.24
CA GLU A 65 36.13 -23.45 27.47
C GLU A 65 37.20 -23.06 26.47
N ILE A 66 36.84 -22.77 25.24
CA ILE A 66 37.79 -22.31 24.20
C ILE A 66 38.26 -20.88 24.48
N VAL A 67 37.39 -20.00 24.99
CA VAL A 67 37.73 -18.62 25.36
C VAL A 67 38.59 -18.60 26.63
N THR A 68 38.31 -19.47 27.62
CA THR A 68 39.14 -19.61 28.83
C THR A 68 40.47 -20.30 28.57
N GLN A 69 40.61 -21.18 27.57
CA GLN A 69 41.91 -21.73 27.17
C GLN A 69 42.83 -20.69 26.51
N LEU A 70 42.28 -19.64 25.93
CA LEU A 70 43.05 -18.51 25.41
C LEU A 70 43.51 -17.54 26.53
N GLU A 71 42.80 -17.47 27.66
CA GLU A 71 43.19 -16.65 28.83
C GLU A 71 44.17 -17.36 29.78
N VAL A 72 44.19 -18.69 29.82
CA VAL A 72 45.00 -19.48 30.76
C VAL A 72 46.49 -19.65 30.34
N SER A 73 46.85 -19.23 29.11
CA SER A 73 48.26 -19.26 28.66
C SER A 73 49.11 -18.04 29.02
N TYR A 74 48.60 -17.14 29.85
CA TYR A 74 49.34 -15.99 30.38
C TYR A 74 49.41 -16.10 31.92
N ASP A 75 50.11 -17.09 32.45
CA ASP A 75 50.57 -17.06 33.84
C ASP A 75 52.06 -16.65 33.88
N GLU A 76 52.31 -15.50 34.47
CA GLU A 76 53.63 -15.01 34.77
C GLU A 76 54.26 -15.87 35.88
N THR A 77 55.10 -16.82 35.52
CA THR A 77 56.25 -17.20 36.35
C THR A 77 57.16 -18.15 35.55
N SER A 78 58.26 -17.63 35.03
CA SER A 78 59.60 -18.16 35.23
C SER A 78 60.62 -17.44 34.31
N SER A 79 61.57 -16.83 34.97
CA SER A 79 62.83 -16.36 34.41
C SER A 79 63.67 -17.54 33.95
N SER A 80 63.85 -17.71 32.64
CA SER A 80 65.08 -18.26 32.07
C SER A 80 65.01 -18.20 30.53
N SER A 81 66.10 -17.74 29.96
CA SER A 81 66.45 -17.58 28.55
C SER A 81 66.16 -18.81 27.69
N ASP A 82 65.75 -18.53 26.45
CA ASP A 82 65.63 -19.45 25.30
C ASP A 82 64.37 -20.33 25.25
N VAL A 83 63.24 -19.66 24.98
CA VAL A 83 62.10 -20.34 24.32
C VAL A 83 61.79 -19.57 23.06
N SER A 84 62.04 -20.18 21.94
CA SER A 84 61.53 -19.74 20.64
C SER A 84 60.05 -19.50 20.76
N VAL A 85 59.62 -18.24 20.66
CA VAL A 85 58.22 -17.86 20.55
C VAL A 85 57.65 -18.51 19.30
N ASN A 86 57.09 -19.71 19.44
CA ASN A 86 56.26 -20.27 18.42
C ASN A 86 55.09 -19.32 18.23
N ASN A 87 55.18 -18.48 17.19
CA ASN A 87 54.14 -17.60 16.71
C ASN A 87 52.85 -18.42 16.53
N PHE A 88 51.98 -18.35 17.52
CA PHE A 88 50.59 -18.76 17.35
C PHE A 88 49.95 -17.71 16.45
N VAL A 89 50.21 -17.78 15.15
CA VAL A 89 49.46 -17.03 14.14
C VAL A 89 48.09 -17.69 14.12
N ALA A 90 47.20 -17.20 14.97
CA ALA A 90 45.81 -17.58 14.88
C ALA A 90 45.36 -17.31 13.45
N ASP A 91 45.04 -18.37 12.72
CA ASP A 91 44.68 -18.28 11.32
C ASP A 91 43.52 -17.26 11.18
N SER A 92 43.74 -16.21 10.38
CA SER A 92 42.74 -15.16 10.18
C SER A 92 41.40 -15.72 9.70
N SER A 93 41.42 -16.88 9.04
CA SER A 93 40.21 -17.59 8.62
C SER A 93 39.46 -18.23 9.80
N PHE A 94 40.16 -18.69 10.83
CA PHE A 94 39.58 -19.21 12.06
C PHE A 94 38.93 -18.11 12.89
N LEU A 95 39.60 -16.98 13.06
CA LEU A 95 39.05 -15.82 13.77
C LEU A 95 37.83 -15.23 13.05
N GLY A 96 37.86 -15.18 11.72
CA GLY A 96 36.71 -14.79 10.90
C GLY A 96 35.49 -15.70 11.10
N ARG A 97 35.70 -17.02 11.18
CA ARG A 97 34.64 -17.99 11.49
C ARG A 97 34.09 -17.84 12.89
N LEU A 98 34.95 -17.62 13.90
CA LEU A 98 34.53 -17.34 15.27
C LEU A 98 33.67 -16.08 15.38
N LEU A 99 34.06 -14.99 14.70
CA LEU A 99 33.24 -13.78 14.62
C LEU A 99 31.88 -14.06 13.98
N GLN A 100 31.84 -14.79 12.88
CA GLN A 100 30.58 -15.11 12.19
C GLN A 100 29.66 -16.04 13.01
N SER A 101 30.22 -16.93 13.84
CA SER A 101 29.46 -17.83 14.71
C SER A 101 28.98 -17.19 16.01
N SER A 102 29.45 -15.97 16.31
CA SER A 102 29.04 -15.24 17.55
C SER A 102 27.52 -15.13 17.66
N SER A 103 27.00 -15.46 18.82
CA SER A 103 25.56 -15.45 19.12
C SER A 103 25.11 -14.17 19.81
N SER A 104 26.04 -13.37 20.37
CA SER A 104 25.75 -12.16 21.12
C SER A 104 26.73 -11.01 20.87
N VAL A 105 26.24 -9.78 21.06
CA VAL A 105 27.08 -8.55 21.01
C VAL A 105 28.21 -8.61 22.04
N LYS A 106 28.01 -9.26 23.19
CA LYS A 106 29.03 -9.38 24.25
C LYS A 106 30.21 -10.21 23.75
N GLU A 107 29.96 -11.35 23.12
CA GLU A 107 30.98 -12.20 22.51
C GLU A 107 31.79 -11.45 21.44
N VAL A 108 31.13 -10.71 20.56
CA VAL A 108 31.81 -9.90 19.54
C VAL A 108 32.74 -8.86 20.16
N LYS A 109 32.29 -8.20 21.24
CA LYS A 109 33.12 -7.21 21.96
C LYS A 109 34.34 -7.85 22.65
N ILE A 110 34.15 -9.04 23.24
CA ILE A 110 35.25 -9.77 23.86
C ILE A 110 36.27 -10.18 22.78
N LEU A 111 35.81 -10.78 21.68
CA LEU A 111 36.69 -11.15 20.57
C LEU A 111 37.44 -9.93 20.00
N HIS A 112 36.75 -8.80 19.83
CA HIS A 112 37.38 -7.56 19.36
C HIS A 112 38.44 -7.06 20.36
N ALA A 113 38.16 -7.09 21.66
CA ALA A 113 39.13 -6.69 22.69
C ALA A 113 40.36 -7.61 22.72
N ILE A 114 40.19 -8.91 22.51
CA ILE A 114 41.27 -9.89 22.41
C ILE A 114 42.13 -9.59 21.16
N LEU A 115 41.49 -9.35 19.99
CA LEU A 115 42.22 -8.97 18.77
C LEU A 115 43.09 -7.73 18.96
N LEU A 116 42.57 -6.72 19.66
CA LEU A 116 43.32 -5.49 19.97
C LEU A 116 44.46 -5.74 20.96
N LYS A 117 44.24 -6.53 22.03
CA LYS A 117 45.27 -6.80 23.07
C LYS A 117 46.40 -7.66 22.56
N CYS A 118 46.08 -8.67 21.74
CA CYS A 118 47.10 -9.61 21.24
C CYS A 118 47.92 -9.04 20.09
N MET A 119 47.76 -7.75 19.75
CA MET A 119 48.42 -7.11 18.58
C MET A 119 48.43 -7.98 17.33
N ILE A 120 47.41 -8.81 17.18
CA ILE A 120 47.20 -9.59 15.94
C ILE A 120 46.99 -8.56 14.87
N SER A 121 47.94 -8.50 13.90
CA SER A 121 47.84 -7.55 12.79
C SER A 121 46.43 -7.65 12.18
N SER A 122 45.64 -6.58 12.40
CA SER A 122 44.26 -6.55 11.92
C SER A 122 44.32 -6.64 10.39
N THR A 123 43.92 -7.79 9.87
CA THR A 123 43.81 -7.97 8.41
C THR A 123 42.48 -7.40 7.94
N ILE A 124 42.45 -6.80 6.75
CA ILE A 124 41.22 -6.30 6.12
C ILE A 124 40.08 -7.35 6.17
N PHE A 125 40.45 -8.65 6.14
CA PHE A 125 39.49 -9.76 6.23
C PHE A 125 38.81 -9.82 7.60
N ILE A 126 39.55 -9.69 8.70
CA ILE A 126 39.02 -9.73 10.06
C ILE A 126 38.13 -8.49 10.31
N GLU A 127 38.57 -7.31 9.90
CA GLU A 127 37.82 -6.07 10.04
C GLU A 127 36.52 -6.10 9.26
N ASN A 128 36.52 -6.63 8.03
CA ASN A 128 35.30 -6.83 7.24
C ASN A 128 34.30 -7.79 7.88
N ASN A 129 34.80 -8.87 8.51
CA ASN A 129 33.94 -9.77 9.28
C ASN A 129 33.37 -9.09 10.52
N LEU A 130 34.19 -8.31 11.23
CA LEU A 130 33.75 -7.56 12.40
C LEU A 130 32.67 -6.52 12.04
N ILE A 131 32.87 -5.74 10.97
CA ILE A 131 31.82 -4.82 10.45
C ILE A 131 30.54 -5.59 10.15
N SER A 132 30.64 -6.71 9.41
CA SER A 132 29.47 -7.51 9.00
C SER A 132 28.69 -8.04 10.20
N VAL A 133 29.38 -8.50 11.24
CA VAL A 133 28.76 -9.03 12.46
C VAL A 133 28.17 -7.91 13.32
N LEU A 134 28.85 -6.78 13.47
CA LEU A 134 28.30 -5.61 14.17
C LEU A 134 27.03 -5.08 13.48
N VAL A 135 27.03 -5.04 12.14
CA VAL A 135 25.83 -4.74 11.34
C VAL A 135 24.72 -5.75 11.60
N LYS A 136 25.02 -7.06 11.63
CA LYS A 136 24.04 -8.11 11.93
C LYS A 136 23.33 -7.89 13.26
N PHE A 137 24.05 -7.38 14.27
CA PHE A 137 23.51 -7.09 15.60
C PHE A 137 22.98 -5.65 15.78
N GLY A 138 22.85 -4.87 14.71
CA GLY A 138 22.33 -3.50 14.77
C GLY A 138 23.26 -2.47 15.41
N ARG A 139 24.56 -2.79 15.56
CA ARG A 139 25.55 -1.89 16.17
C ARG A 139 26.26 -1.04 15.12
N LEU A 140 25.49 -0.27 14.33
CA LEU A 140 26.00 0.52 13.20
C LEU A 140 27.08 1.53 13.61
N ASN A 141 26.92 2.21 14.74
CA ASN A 141 27.91 3.18 15.23
C ASN A 141 29.26 2.51 15.56
N ASP A 142 29.21 1.30 16.12
CA ASP A 142 30.42 0.54 16.41
C ASP A 142 31.04 0.02 15.09
N ALA A 143 30.23 -0.45 14.14
CA ALA A 143 30.67 -0.85 12.80
C ALA A 143 31.32 0.33 12.05
N ARG A 144 30.73 1.52 12.13
CA ARG A 144 31.27 2.74 11.51
C ARG A 144 32.62 3.11 12.12
N LYS A 145 32.79 3.02 13.43
CA LYS A 145 34.09 3.28 14.09
C LYS A 145 35.17 2.31 13.59
N VAL A 146 34.85 1.00 13.49
CA VAL A 146 35.80 0.02 12.93
C VAL A 146 36.15 0.40 11.49
N PHE A 147 35.16 0.71 10.66
CA PHE A 147 35.36 1.12 9.27
C PHE A 147 36.26 2.36 9.15
N ASP A 148 36.05 3.38 10.00
CA ASP A 148 36.81 4.64 9.96
C ASP A 148 38.24 4.47 10.43
N HIS A 149 38.54 3.51 11.33
CA HIS A 149 39.88 3.22 11.82
C HIS A 149 40.68 2.27 10.93
N MET A 150 40.04 1.65 9.92
CA MET A 150 40.73 0.80 8.95
C MET A 150 41.76 1.61 8.14
N PRO A 151 43.04 1.24 8.15
CA PRO A 151 44.06 1.93 7.35
C PRO A 151 43.81 1.76 5.86
N ASP A 152 43.46 0.53 5.44
CA ASP A 152 43.15 0.18 4.06
C ASP A 152 41.70 -0.37 3.96
N ARG A 153 40.91 0.18 3.05
CA ARG A 153 39.54 -0.20 2.83
C ARG A 153 39.36 -0.72 1.41
N ASN A 154 38.95 -1.96 1.27
CA ASN A 154 38.63 -2.54 -0.04
C ASN A 154 37.13 -2.49 -0.35
N VAL A 155 36.73 -2.92 -1.56
CA VAL A 155 35.32 -2.92 -1.99
C VAL A 155 34.40 -3.70 -1.03
N VAL A 156 34.92 -4.73 -0.33
CA VAL A 156 34.13 -5.52 0.61
C VAL A 156 33.81 -4.70 1.88
N SER A 157 34.79 -3.92 2.40
CA SER A 157 34.59 -3.03 3.55
C SER A 157 33.50 -2.01 3.28
N TRP A 158 33.58 -1.34 2.12
CA TRP A 158 32.60 -0.35 1.69
C TRP A 158 31.22 -0.98 1.50
N THR A 159 31.13 -2.13 0.82
CA THR A 159 29.85 -2.82 0.57
C THR A 159 29.20 -3.32 1.87
N ALA A 160 30.01 -3.79 2.84
CA ALA A 160 29.51 -4.23 4.13
C ALA A 160 28.88 -3.07 4.91
N MET A 161 29.52 -1.90 4.89
CA MET A 161 28.99 -0.71 5.58
C MET A 161 27.77 -0.12 4.86
N LEU A 162 27.79 -0.05 3.51
CA LEU A 162 26.63 0.34 2.70
C LEU A 162 25.42 -0.56 2.98
N ASN A 163 25.61 -1.87 2.95
CA ASN A 163 24.55 -2.82 3.27
C ASN A 163 24.00 -2.64 4.69
N GLY A 164 24.89 -2.25 5.63
CA GLY A 164 24.49 -1.92 6.99
C GLY A 164 23.52 -0.74 7.03
N TYR A 165 23.84 0.37 6.43
CA TYR A 165 22.98 1.55 6.40
C TYR A 165 21.66 1.26 5.68
N ILE A 166 21.70 0.61 4.51
CA ILE A 166 20.53 0.23 3.73
C ILE A 166 19.59 -0.67 4.55
N ARG A 167 20.13 -1.68 5.25
CA ARG A 167 19.34 -2.62 6.05
C ARG A 167 18.56 -1.95 7.19
N PHE A 168 19.12 -0.88 7.76
CA PHE A 168 18.50 -0.16 8.88
C PHE A 168 17.76 1.10 8.45
N GLY A 169 17.57 1.33 7.14
CA GLY A 169 16.77 2.44 6.63
C GLY A 169 17.43 3.81 6.77
N LEU A 170 18.76 3.84 6.90
CA LEU A 170 19.56 5.06 6.95
C LEU A 170 20.03 5.39 5.53
N ASP A 171 19.07 5.82 4.70
CA ASP A 171 19.29 5.97 3.26
C ASP A 171 20.17 7.19 2.93
N ASP A 172 20.09 8.26 3.71
CA ASP A 172 20.91 9.46 3.54
C ASP A 172 22.40 9.14 3.82
N GLU A 173 22.69 8.44 4.92
CA GLU A 173 24.04 8.01 5.26
C GLU A 173 24.60 7.00 4.26
N ALA A 174 23.73 6.15 3.69
CA ALA A 174 24.08 5.23 2.62
C ALA A 174 24.46 5.97 1.34
N MET A 175 23.71 7.03 0.96
CA MET A 175 23.99 7.87 -0.21
C MET A 175 25.31 8.64 -0.03
N ASP A 176 25.57 9.22 1.12
CA ASP A 176 26.82 9.92 1.43
C ASP A 176 28.03 8.98 1.33
N LEU A 177 27.90 7.78 1.93
CA LEU A 177 28.94 6.76 1.88
C LEU A 177 29.17 6.26 0.44
N PHE A 178 28.10 6.10 -0.33
CA PHE A 178 28.16 5.73 -1.74
C PHE A 178 28.85 6.82 -2.58
N GLY A 179 28.55 8.08 -2.34
CA GLY A 179 29.21 9.21 -3.01
C GLY A 179 30.74 9.21 -2.75
N GLU A 180 31.17 8.88 -1.53
CA GLU A 180 32.60 8.74 -1.20
C GLU A 180 33.23 7.52 -1.89
N PHE A 181 32.51 6.37 -1.92
CA PHE A 181 32.96 5.16 -2.61
C PHE A 181 33.20 5.41 -4.11
N VAL A 182 32.28 6.11 -4.79
CA VAL A 182 32.42 6.47 -6.21
C VAL A 182 33.60 7.41 -6.46
N ARG A 183 33.80 8.42 -5.61
CA ARG A 183 34.92 9.37 -5.72
C ARG A 183 36.30 8.69 -5.60
N ARG A 184 36.37 7.56 -4.90
CA ARG A 184 37.61 6.78 -4.78
C ARG A 184 37.90 5.89 -5.99
N GLY A 185 37.00 5.78 -6.95
CA GLY A 185 37.20 5.02 -8.19
C GLY A 185 37.33 3.52 -7.99
N LEU A 186 36.79 2.95 -6.91
CA LEU A 186 36.87 1.52 -6.64
C LEU A 186 36.00 0.73 -7.61
N GLN A 187 36.49 -0.43 -8.06
CA GLN A 187 35.70 -1.33 -8.92
C GLN A 187 34.57 -1.96 -8.15
N TRP A 188 33.37 -1.95 -8.73
CA TRP A 188 32.19 -2.50 -8.13
C TRP A 188 32.17 -4.03 -8.30
N ASN A 189 31.67 -4.73 -7.30
CA ASN A 189 31.37 -6.15 -7.38
C ASN A 189 29.85 -6.38 -7.43
N SER A 190 29.41 -7.63 -7.67
CA SER A 190 27.99 -7.98 -7.75
C SER A 190 27.19 -7.56 -6.50
N LYS A 191 27.78 -7.67 -5.31
CA LYS A 191 27.14 -7.24 -4.06
C LYS A 191 26.97 -5.73 -3.98
N THR A 192 27.95 -4.96 -4.48
CA THR A 192 27.84 -3.50 -4.56
C THR A 192 26.67 -3.10 -5.47
N TYR A 193 26.56 -3.72 -6.66
CA TYR A 193 25.43 -3.47 -7.56
C TYR A 193 24.09 -3.74 -6.91
N VAL A 194 23.94 -4.88 -6.22
CA VAL A 194 22.72 -5.25 -5.49
C VAL A 194 22.39 -4.21 -4.42
N CYS A 195 23.38 -3.77 -3.63
CA CYS A 195 23.17 -2.75 -2.60
C CYS A 195 22.69 -1.43 -3.20
N VAL A 196 23.35 -0.96 -4.27
CA VAL A 196 23.01 0.33 -4.90
C VAL A 196 21.64 0.27 -5.58
N LEU A 197 21.29 -0.83 -6.25
CA LEU A 197 19.94 -1.03 -6.82
C LEU A 197 18.87 -1.06 -5.74
N SER A 198 19.12 -1.73 -4.60
CA SER A 198 18.19 -1.74 -3.48
C SER A 198 17.97 -0.34 -2.88
N MET A 199 19.03 0.46 -2.76
CA MET A 199 18.97 1.84 -2.30
C MET A 199 18.21 2.73 -3.31
N ALA A 200 18.54 2.64 -4.60
CA ALA A 200 17.87 3.38 -5.66
C ALA A 200 16.37 3.04 -5.73
N GLY A 201 15.99 1.76 -5.56
CA GLY A 201 14.60 1.33 -5.54
C GLY A 201 13.82 1.91 -4.37
N ARG A 202 14.39 1.90 -3.16
CA ARG A 202 13.72 2.45 -1.97
C ARG A 202 13.54 3.96 -2.03
N ASN A 203 14.53 4.66 -2.56
CA ASN A 203 14.49 6.12 -2.74
C ASN A 203 13.73 6.53 -4.00
N CYS A 204 13.24 5.57 -4.79
CA CYS A 204 12.65 5.81 -6.11
C CYS A 204 13.56 6.65 -7.02
N ASP A 205 14.90 6.52 -6.87
CA ASP A 205 15.89 7.19 -7.72
C ASP A 205 16.07 6.42 -9.03
N PHE A 206 15.15 6.73 -9.95
CA PHE A 206 15.07 6.04 -11.23
C PHE A 206 16.29 6.28 -12.13
N GLU A 207 16.88 7.47 -12.05
CA GLU A 207 18.04 7.83 -12.86
C GLU A 207 19.31 7.09 -12.41
N LEU A 208 19.56 7.05 -11.10
CA LEU A 208 20.67 6.28 -10.54
C LEU A 208 20.53 4.79 -10.90
N GLY A 209 19.34 4.22 -10.71
CA GLY A 209 19.11 2.81 -10.99
C GLY A 209 19.31 2.45 -12.47
N LYS A 210 18.91 3.30 -13.42
CA LYS A 210 19.17 3.12 -14.85
C LYS A 210 20.65 3.18 -15.19
N GLN A 211 21.39 4.12 -14.60
CA GLN A 211 22.84 4.23 -14.79
C GLN A 211 23.56 2.97 -14.29
N VAL A 212 23.14 2.46 -13.13
CA VAL A 212 23.64 1.22 -12.55
C VAL A 212 23.32 0.03 -13.47
N HIS A 213 22.09 -0.09 -13.96
CA HIS A 213 21.70 -1.15 -14.90
C HIS A 213 22.52 -1.08 -16.19
N ALA A 214 22.71 0.10 -16.76
CA ALA A 214 23.57 0.26 -17.94
C ALA A 214 25.04 -0.13 -17.66
N GLY A 215 25.54 0.17 -16.45
CA GLY A 215 26.87 -0.24 -15.99
C GLY A 215 27.02 -1.76 -15.86
N ILE A 216 25.99 -2.45 -15.36
CA ILE A 216 25.94 -3.92 -15.26
C ILE A 216 26.01 -4.55 -16.66
N ILE A 217 25.22 -4.05 -17.61
CA ILE A 217 25.20 -4.55 -18.99
C ILE A 217 26.57 -4.35 -19.65
N LYS A 218 27.15 -3.14 -19.57
CA LYS A 218 28.46 -2.84 -20.15
C LYS A 218 29.59 -3.63 -19.54
N GLY A 219 29.52 -3.88 -18.23
CA GLY A 219 30.56 -4.59 -17.48
C GLY A 219 30.42 -6.12 -17.53
N GLY A 220 29.34 -6.66 -18.08
CA GLY A 220 29.08 -8.11 -18.11
C GLY A 220 28.85 -8.74 -16.74
N TYR A 221 28.35 -7.95 -15.75
CA TYR A 221 28.12 -8.41 -14.37
C TYR A 221 26.76 -9.08 -14.17
N SER A 222 26.04 -9.41 -15.25
CA SER A 222 24.75 -10.10 -15.19
C SER A 222 24.92 -11.49 -14.56
N ASN A 223 24.17 -11.72 -13.51
CA ASN A 223 23.94 -13.01 -12.88
C ASN A 223 22.58 -13.00 -12.20
N LEU A 224 22.05 -14.15 -11.85
CA LEU A 224 20.70 -14.29 -11.32
C LEU A 224 20.38 -13.35 -10.15
N ILE A 225 21.33 -13.15 -9.22
CA ILE A 225 21.14 -12.27 -8.04
C ILE A 225 21.08 -10.79 -8.44
N VAL A 226 21.95 -10.38 -9.37
CA VAL A 226 21.96 -9.01 -9.88
C VAL A 226 20.70 -8.73 -10.71
N ASP A 227 20.33 -9.67 -11.59
CA ASP A 227 19.17 -9.55 -12.47
C ASP A 227 17.88 -9.49 -11.65
N SER A 228 17.73 -10.33 -10.60
CA SER A 228 16.62 -10.24 -9.63
C SER A 228 16.57 -8.90 -8.92
N SER A 229 17.72 -8.31 -8.61
CA SER A 229 17.80 -7.00 -7.98
C SER A 229 17.40 -5.87 -8.93
N ILE A 230 17.71 -6.01 -10.24
CA ILE A 230 17.25 -5.06 -11.27
C ILE A 230 15.72 -5.14 -11.40
N VAL A 231 15.15 -6.35 -11.45
CA VAL A 231 13.69 -6.56 -11.45
C VAL A 231 13.05 -5.88 -10.24
N SER A 232 13.61 -6.12 -9.04
CA SER A 232 13.11 -5.51 -7.80
C SER A 232 13.20 -3.99 -7.82
N PHE A 233 14.29 -3.42 -8.35
CA PHE A 233 14.47 -1.97 -8.51
C PHE A 233 13.36 -1.36 -9.40
N TYR A 234 13.15 -1.89 -10.61
CA TYR A 234 12.12 -1.38 -11.51
C TYR A 234 10.72 -1.52 -10.90
N ALA A 235 10.45 -2.65 -10.24
CA ALA A 235 9.20 -2.89 -9.54
C ALA A 235 8.94 -1.87 -8.43
N GLN A 236 9.94 -1.57 -7.59
CA GLN A 236 9.83 -0.58 -6.51
C GLN A 236 9.62 0.84 -7.03
N CYS A 237 10.23 1.19 -8.17
CA CYS A 237 10.03 2.47 -8.83
C CYS A 237 8.71 2.57 -9.61
N GLY A 238 7.90 1.50 -9.66
CA GLY A 238 6.61 1.48 -10.36
C GLY A 238 6.70 1.26 -11.88
N ASP A 239 7.89 1.03 -12.44
CA ASP A 239 8.08 0.67 -13.84
C ASP A 239 7.97 -0.85 -14.04
N LEU A 240 6.74 -1.36 -13.98
CA LEU A 240 6.49 -2.79 -14.18
C LEU A 240 6.89 -3.26 -15.58
N GLU A 241 6.75 -2.43 -16.61
CA GLU A 241 7.15 -2.78 -17.97
C GLU A 241 8.68 -2.97 -18.07
N GLY A 242 9.45 -2.14 -17.37
CA GLY A 242 10.88 -2.31 -17.21
C GLY A 242 11.23 -3.60 -16.47
N ALA A 243 10.51 -3.91 -15.39
CA ALA A 243 10.67 -5.14 -14.62
C ALA A 243 10.39 -6.39 -15.48
N PHE A 244 9.29 -6.40 -16.24
CA PHE A 244 8.95 -7.51 -17.17
C PHE A 244 10.04 -7.71 -18.22
N ARG A 245 10.50 -6.64 -18.87
CA ARG A 245 11.57 -6.74 -19.89
C ARG A 245 12.85 -7.38 -19.36
N VAL A 246 13.22 -7.07 -18.12
CA VAL A 246 14.40 -7.69 -17.49
C VAL A 246 14.09 -9.14 -17.12
N PHE A 247 12.92 -9.42 -16.56
CA PHE A 247 12.50 -10.76 -16.18
C PHE A 247 12.49 -11.72 -17.38
N ASP A 248 11.96 -11.28 -18.53
CA ASP A 248 11.87 -12.09 -19.76
C ASP A 248 13.23 -12.47 -20.35
N VAL A 249 14.29 -11.70 -20.05
CA VAL A 249 15.66 -11.99 -20.49
C VAL A 249 16.34 -13.02 -19.59
N ILE A 250 15.85 -13.23 -18.36
CA ILE A 250 16.43 -14.22 -17.43
C ILE A 250 16.13 -15.63 -17.92
N LYS A 251 17.17 -16.36 -18.35
CA LYS A 251 17.01 -17.71 -18.94
C LYS A 251 16.38 -18.74 -17.99
N ARG A 252 16.62 -18.63 -16.69
CA ARG A 252 16.09 -19.53 -15.65
C ARG A 252 15.84 -18.72 -14.39
N PRO A 253 14.71 -18.01 -14.30
CA PRO A 253 14.35 -17.29 -13.08
C PRO A 253 14.18 -18.30 -11.93
N ASP A 254 14.67 -17.94 -10.75
CA ASP A 254 14.45 -18.73 -9.54
C ASP A 254 13.15 -18.31 -8.83
N VAL A 255 12.80 -19.02 -7.75
CA VAL A 255 11.60 -18.69 -6.94
C VAL A 255 11.63 -17.26 -6.42
N VAL A 256 12.81 -16.67 -6.20
CA VAL A 256 12.95 -15.29 -5.72
C VAL A 256 12.54 -14.30 -6.81
N CYS A 257 13.02 -14.51 -8.05
CA CYS A 257 12.61 -13.69 -9.20
C CYS A 257 11.10 -13.75 -9.44
N TRP A 258 10.52 -14.96 -9.45
CA TRP A 258 9.08 -15.16 -9.59
C TRP A 258 8.31 -14.46 -8.49
N THR A 259 8.71 -14.65 -7.22
CA THR A 259 8.06 -14.00 -6.07
C THR A 259 8.13 -12.49 -6.17
N THR A 260 9.27 -11.94 -6.60
CA THR A 260 9.45 -10.50 -6.78
C THR A 260 8.46 -9.93 -7.80
N MET A 261 8.34 -10.57 -8.97
CA MET A 261 7.41 -10.13 -10.02
C MET A 261 5.95 -10.27 -9.59
N ILE A 262 5.57 -11.41 -9.00
CA ILE A 262 4.22 -11.66 -8.49
C ILE A 262 3.84 -10.60 -7.44
N THR A 263 4.77 -10.32 -6.51
CA THR A 263 4.56 -9.30 -5.46
C THR A 263 4.42 -7.91 -6.08
N ALA A 264 5.28 -7.57 -7.04
CA ALA A 264 5.22 -6.30 -7.75
C ALA A 264 3.88 -6.12 -8.48
N CYS A 265 3.44 -7.11 -9.24
CA CYS A 265 2.15 -7.07 -9.93
C CYS A 265 0.99 -6.89 -8.94
N SER A 266 1.00 -7.64 -7.83
CA SER A 266 -0.02 -7.52 -6.77
C SER A 266 -0.06 -6.13 -6.14
N GLN A 267 1.11 -5.52 -5.85
CA GLN A 267 1.20 -4.21 -5.21
C GLN A 267 0.79 -3.05 -6.12
N HIS A 268 0.99 -3.19 -7.43
CA HIS A 268 0.70 -2.16 -8.41
C HIS A 268 -0.68 -2.32 -9.08
N GLY A 269 -1.58 -3.14 -8.52
CA GLY A 269 -2.95 -3.29 -9.01
C GLY A 269 -3.06 -4.10 -10.31
N ARG A 270 -2.03 -4.89 -10.67
CA ARG A 270 -2.04 -5.84 -11.80
C ARG A 270 -2.28 -7.27 -11.28
N GLY A 271 -3.33 -7.44 -10.47
CA GLY A 271 -3.63 -8.69 -9.79
C GLY A 271 -3.83 -9.86 -10.73
N LYS A 272 -4.49 -9.66 -11.87
CA LYS A 272 -4.68 -10.71 -12.89
C LYS A 272 -3.36 -11.25 -13.44
N GLU A 273 -2.39 -10.38 -13.67
CA GLU A 273 -1.07 -10.78 -14.13
C GLU A 273 -0.30 -11.52 -13.04
N ALA A 274 -0.43 -11.08 -11.78
CA ALA A 274 0.13 -11.81 -10.65
C ALA A 274 -0.41 -13.24 -10.57
N LEU A 275 -1.73 -13.44 -10.79
CA LEU A 275 -2.36 -14.76 -10.83
C LEU A 275 -1.84 -15.61 -11.98
N LEU A 276 -1.69 -15.05 -13.18
CA LEU A 276 -1.13 -15.76 -14.34
C LEU A 276 0.32 -16.18 -14.10
N MET A 277 1.15 -15.27 -13.57
CA MET A 277 2.55 -15.59 -13.22
C MET A 277 2.66 -16.66 -12.14
N PHE A 278 1.72 -16.67 -11.19
CA PHE A 278 1.66 -17.72 -10.17
C PHE A 278 1.37 -19.11 -10.77
N LEU A 279 0.45 -19.20 -11.74
CA LEU A 279 0.19 -20.45 -12.45
C LEU A 279 1.41 -20.89 -13.27
N GLN A 280 2.12 -19.95 -13.89
CA GLN A 280 3.31 -20.24 -14.67
C GLN A 280 4.46 -20.73 -13.80
N LEU A 281 4.66 -20.16 -12.60
CA LEU A 281 5.63 -20.63 -11.62
C LEU A 281 5.50 -22.15 -11.36
N PHE A 282 4.26 -22.66 -11.22
CA PHE A 282 4.03 -24.10 -11.06
C PHE A 282 4.26 -24.89 -12.34
N SER A 283 3.90 -24.35 -13.51
CA SER A 283 4.15 -25.02 -14.78
C SER A 283 5.65 -25.20 -15.04
N ASP A 284 6.47 -24.27 -14.53
CA ASP A 284 7.92 -24.33 -14.60
C ASP A 284 8.55 -25.24 -13.51
N GLY A 285 7.72 -25.88 -12.68
CA GLY A 285 8.13 -26.87 -11.68
C GLY A 285 8.66 -26.30 -10.37
N PHE A 286 8.36 -25.04 -10.06
CA PHE A 286 8.75 -24.42 -8.79
C PHE A 286 7.64 -24.52 -7.74
N ASP A 287 8.04 -24.71 -6.49
CA ASP A 287 7.14 -24.59 -5.34
C ASP A 287 7.04 -23.14 -4.87
N ALA A 288 5.84 -22.69 -4.58
CA ALA A 288 5.62 -21.37 -4.00
C ALA A 288 6.11 -21.32 -2.55
N ASN A 289 6.79 -20.24 -2.18
CA ASN A 289 7.14 -19.98 -0.79
C ASN A 289 6.02 -19.19 -0.08
N GLU A 290 6.15 -19.00 1.24
CA GLU A 290 5.16 -18.29 2.07
C GLU A 290 4.90 -16.86 1.56
N PHE A 291 5.94 -16.16 1.09
CA PHE A 291 5.81 -14.80 0.54
C PHE A 291 5.02 -14.77 -0.77
N THR A 292 5.27 -15.75 -1.65
CA THR A 292 4.51 -15.89 -2.90
C THR A 292 3.04 -16.13 -2.60
N VAL A 293 2.74 -17.02 -1.64
CA VAL A 293 1.36 -17.33 -1.22
C VAL A 293 0.67 -16.08 -0.66
N CYS A 294 1.31 -15.33 0.22
CA CYS A 294 0.75 -14.07 0.76
C CYS A 294 0.49 -13.04 -0.33
N SER A 295 1.41 -12.89 -1.29
CA SER A 295 1.25 -11.95 -2.41
C SER A 295 0.08 -12.31 -3.31
N ILE A 296 -0.12 -13.60 -3.59
CA ILE A 296 -1.27 -14.07 -4.37
C ILE A 296 -2.58 -13.94 -3.61
N LEU A 297 -2.62 -14.25 -2.31
CA LEU A 297 -3.80 -14.00 -1.50
C LEU A 297 -4.21 -12.52 -1.53
N ASN A 298 -3.23 -11.60 -1.47
CA ASN A 298 -3.50 -10.18 -1.60
C ASN A 298 -4.06 -9.83 -3.00
N ALA A 299 -3.45 -10.36 -4.07
CA ALA A 299 -3.94 -10.19 -5.45
C ALA A 299 -5.38 -10.71 -5.62
N CYS A 300 -5.68 -11.89 -5.07
CA CYS A 300 -7.06 -12.44 -5.07
C CYS A 300 -8.05 -11.50 -4.38
N GLY A 301 -7.65 -10.91 -3.25
CA GLY A 301 -8.49 -9.95 -2.54
C GLY A 301 -8.75 -8.66 -3.34
N GLU A 302 -7.75 -8.11 -3.98
CA GLU A 302 -7.90 -6.90 -4.81
C GLU A 302 -8.76 -7.14 -6.05
N GLU A 303 -8.57 -8.27 -6.74
CA GLU A 303 -9.37 -8.67 -7.92
C GLU A 303 -10.72 -9.28 -7.55
N ARG A 304 -10.97 -9.56 -6.28
CA ARG A 304 -12.15 -10.25 -5.76
C ARG A 304 -12.37 -11.64 -6.36
N GLU A 305 -11.28 -12.35 -6.66
CA GLU A 305 -11.28 -13.69 -7.25
C GLU A 305 -11.50 -14.77 -6.17
N LEU A 306 -12.71 -14.81 -5.61
CA LEU A 306 -13.07 -15.67 -4.48
C LEU A 306 -12.86 -17.15 -4.75
N ASN A 307 -13.22 -17.63 -5.95
CA ASN A 307 -13.12 -19.05 -6.28
C ASN A 307 -11.66 -19.53 -6.27
N PHE A 308 -10.77 -18.76 -6.86
CA PHE A 308 -9.34 -19.06 -6.85
C PHE A 308 -8.77 -18.96 -5.42
N ALA A 309 -9.18 -17.96 -4.66
CA ALA A 309 -8.79 -17.78 -3.27
C ALA A 309 -9.19 -18.96 -2.38
N LYS A 310 -10.42 -19.49 -2.52
CA LYS A 310 -10.87 -20.70 -1.78
C LYS A 310 -10.06 -21.95 -2.14
N GLN A 311 -9.73 -22.13 -3.42
CA GLN A 311 -8.87 -23.23 -3.87
C GLN A 311 -7.45 -23.11 -3.29
N LEU A 312 -6.89 -21.90 -3.28
CA LEU A 312 -5.59 -21.65 -2.69
C LEU A 312 -5.60 -21.90 -1.17
N HIS A 313 -6.65 -21.46 -0.46
CA HIS A 313 -6.81 -21.75 0.96
C HIS A 313 -6.86 -23.27 1.23
N ALA A 314 -7.64 -24.00 0.45
CA ALA A 314 -7.69 -25.47 0.55
C ALA A 314 -6.33 -26.13 0.27
N ALA A 315 -5.57 -25.62 -0.70
CA ALA A 315 -4.22 -26.08 -1.02
C ALA A 315 -3.22 -25.78 0.13
N ILE A 316 -3.31 -24.63 0.76
CA ILE A 316 -2.50 -24.26 1.94
C ILE A 316 -2.73 -25.27 3.08
N ILE A 317 -4.00 -25.60 3.35
CA ILE A 317 -4.35 -26.59 4.40
C ILE A 317 -3.83 -27.99 4.02
N LYS A 318 -4.08 -28.43 2.78
CA LYS A 318 -3.71 -29.77 2.30
C LYS A 318 -2.21 -30.00 2.30
N ASN A 319 -1.42 -29.02 1.86
CA ASN A 319 0.03 -29.12 1.78
C ASN A 319 0.73 -28.82 3.11
N ARG A 320 -0.03 -28.70 4.20
CA ARG A 320 0.48 -28.45 5.54
C ARG A 320 1.42 -27.24 5.62
N PHE A 321 1.16 -26.20 4.82
CA PHE A 321 1.80 -24.92 5.07
C PHE A 321 1.53 -24.55 6.52
N ARG A 322 2.57 -24.15 7.21
CA ARG A 322 2.40 -23.69 8.59
C ARG A 322 1.50 -22.46 8.55
N MET A 323 0.30 -22.60 9.13
CA MET A 323 -0.62 -21.46 9.31
C MET A 323 0.01 -20.51 10.32
N ASP A 324 1.03 -19.80 9.89
CA ASP A 324 1.67 -18.75 10.66
C ASP A 324 0.83 -17.46 10.64
N VAL A 325 1.28 -16.47 11.40
CA VAL A 325 0.57 -15.18 11.50
C VAL A 325 0.49 -14.47 10.16
N PHE A 326 1.48 -14.67 9.24
CA PHE A 326 1.52 -13.99 7.94
C PHE A 326 0.46 -14.56 7.00
N ILE A 327 0.45 -15.86 6.77
CA ILE A 327 -0.54 -16.53 5.91
C ILE A 327 -1.95 -16.32 6.46
N GLY A 328 -2.14 -16.52 7.79
CA GLY A 328 -3.43 -16.29 8.42
C GLY A 328 -3.94 -14.87 8.26
N THR A 329 -3.07 -13.86 8.42
CA THR A 329 -3.43 -12.44 8.22
C THR A 329 -3.80 -12.16 6.76
N SER A 330 -3.06 -12.72 5.80
CA SER A 330 -3.35 -12.55 4.37
C SER A 330 -4.68 -13.20 3.98
N LEU A 331 -5.01 -14.37 4.55
CA LEU A 331 -6.32 -15.01 4.36
C LEU A 331 -7.46 -14.17 4.94
N VAL A 332 -7.30 -13.62 6.14
CA VAL A 332 -8.31 -12.72 6.76
C VAL A 332 -8.55 -11.50 5.87
N ASP A 333 -7.49 -10.84 5.39
CA ASP A 333 -7.62 -9.65 4.54
C ASP A 333 -8.26 -10.00 3.18
N MET A 334 -7.83 -11.11 2.57
CA MET A 334 -8.37 -11.61 1.30
C MET A 334 -9.87 -11.88 1.39
N TYR A 335 -10.34 -12.66 2.37
CA TYR A 335 -11.77 -12.93 2.54
C TYR A 335 -12.57 -11.67 2.82
N ALA A 336 -12.04 -10.76 3.65
CA ALA A 336 -12.65 -9.47 3.93
C ALA A 336 -12.77 -8.57 2.70
N LYS A 337 -11.80 -8.60 1.78
CA LYS A 337 -11.84 -7.88 0.49
C LYS A 337 -12.83 -8.51 -0.49
N CYS A 338 -12.96 -9.83 -0.48
CA CYS A 338 -13.94 -10.58 -1.27
C CYS A 338 -15.37 -10.49 -0.70
N SER A 339 -15.59 -9.70 0.35
CA SER A 339 -16.89 -9.55 1.04
C SER A 339 -17.39 -10.81 1.80
N GLU A 340 -16.52 -11.80 2.00
CA GLU A 340 -16.80 -13.02 2.77
C GLU A 340 -16.34 -12.83 4.22
N ILE A 341 -17.03 -11.96 4.95
CA ILE A 341 -16.58 -11.55 6.28
C ILE A 341 -16.69 -12.67 7.34
N ASP A 342 -17.61 -13.60 7.15
CA ASP A 342 -17.79 -14.75 8.05
C ASP A 342 -16.65 -15.76 7.89
N ASP A 343 -16.20 -16.01 6.63
CA ASP A 343 -15.02 -16.82 6.35
C ASP A 343 -13.75 -16.13 6.94
N ALA A 344 -13.61 -14.80 6.77
CA ALA A 344 -12.54 -14.03 7.38
C ALA A 344 -12.54 -14.16 8.91
N ARG A 345 -13.73 -14.12 9.51
CA ARG A 345 -13.89 -14.31 10.97
C ARG A 345 -13.49 -15.70 11.42
N THR A 346 -13.89 -16.73 10.68
CA THR A 346 -13.56 -18.13 10.97
C THR A 346 -12.04 -18.35 10.97
N VAL A 347 -11.34 -17.82 9.94
CA VAL A 347 -9.87 -17.86 9.87
C VAL A 347 -9.26 -17.12 11.06
N PHE A 348 -9.73 -15.89 11.34
CA PHE A 348 -9.24 -15.09 12.45
C PHE A 348 -9.38 -15.81 13.80
N ASP A 349 -10.53 -16.44 14.06
CA ASP A 349 -10.77 -17.13 15.32
C ASP A 349 -9.96 -18.44 15.43
N GLY A 350 -9.67 -19.10 14.32
CA GLY A 350 -8.82 -20.30 14.24
C GLY A 350 -7.32 -20.05 14.41
N MET A 351 -6.85 -18.79 14.29
CA MET A 351 -5.43 -18.46 14.47
C MET A 351 -5.00 -18.59 15.92
N GLY A 352 -3.87 -19.29 16.17
CA GLY A 352 -3.27 -19.41 17.51
C GLY A 352 -2.69 -18.08 18.00
N GLU A 353 -1.95 -17.40 17.14
CA GLU A 353 -1.33 -16.10 17.42
C GLU A 353 -1.90 -15.02 16.50
N ARG A 354 -2.09 -13.82 17.02
CA ARG A 354 -2.65 -12.66 16.29
C ARG A 354 -1.84 -11.42 16.64
N ASN A 355 -1.22 -10.81 15.64
CA ASN A 355 -0.49 -9.55 15.80
C ASN A 355 -1.39 -8.34 15.52
N THR A 356 -0.84 -7.12 15.65
CA THR A 356 -1.55 -5.87 15.36
C THR A 356 -2.12 -5.85 13.93
N VAL A 357 -1.40 -6.41 12.95
CA VAL A 357 -1.84 -6.41 11.54
C VAL A 357 -3.07 -7.29 11.37
N THR A 358 -3.09 -8.48 11.99
CA THR A 358 -4.25 -9.40 11.96
C THR A 358 -5.51 -8.74 12.53
N TRP A 359 -5.38 -8.06 13.68
CA TRP A 359 -6.48 -7.30 14.27
C TRP A 359 -6.94 -6.16 13.39
N THR A 360 -5.99 -5.45 12.76
CA THR A 360 -6.30 -4.37 11.83
C THR A 360 -7.05 -4.89 10.61
N SER A 361 -6.62 -6.00 9.99
CA SER A 361 -7.25 -6.60 8.81
C SER A 361 -8.71 -6.97 9.08
N ILE A 362 -8.99 -7.64 10.19
CA ILE A 362 -10.39 -8.03 10.51
C ILE A 362 -11.25 -6.81 10.85
N ILE A 363 -10.75 -5.84 11.62
CA ILE A 363 -11.47 -4.61 11.97
C ILE A 363 -11.77 -3.78 10.70
N ALA A 364 -10.77 -3.60 9.84
CA ALA A 364 -10.94 -2.90 8.56
C ALA A 364 -11.90 -3.66 7.63
N GLY A 365 -11.85 -4.98 7.65
CA GLY A 365 -12.77 -5.86 6.92
C GLY A 365 -14.22 -5.63 7.33
N TYR A 366 -14.54 -5.69 8.61
CA TYR A 366 -15.88 -5.41 9.12
C TYR A 366 -16.34 -3.98 8.80
N ALA A 367 -15.47 -2.98 8.99
CA ALA A 367 -15.79 -1.59 8.68
C ALA A 367 -16.08 -1.37 7.18
N ARG A 368 -15.35 -2.06 6.29
CA ARG A 368 -15.50 -1.97 4.83
C ARG A 368 -16.78 -2.64 4.35
N ASN A 369 -17.15 -3.77 4.95
CA ASN A 369 -18.33 -4.56 4.58
C ASN A 369 -19.63 -4.08 5.27
N GLY A 370 -19.62 -2.90 5.90
CA GLY A 370 -20.83 -2.29 6.48
C GLY A 370 -21.16 -2.74 7.90
N HIS A 371 -20.39 -3.64 8.48
CA HIS A 371 -20.59 -4.16 9.85
C HIS A 371 -19.85 -3.31 10.89
N ALA A 372 -20.18 -2.03 10.94
CA ALA A 372 -19.46 -1.05 11.75
C ALA A 372 -19.55 -1.33 13.26
N GLU A 373 -20.63 -1.91 13.75
CA GLU A 373 -20.80 -2.28 15.17
C GLU A 373 -19.79 -3.35 15.59
N GLU A 374 -19.62 -4.39 14.74
CA GLU A 374 -18.66 -5.46 14.99
C GLU A 374 -17.22 -4.94 14.95
N ALA A 375 -16.91 -4.04 14.02
CA ALA A 375 -15.60 -3.38 13.98
C ALA A 375 -15.28 -2.66 15.30
N ILE A 376 -16.22 -1.89 15.85
CA ILE A 376 -16.06 -1.19 17.13
C ILE A 376 -15.94 -2.20 18.28
N ARG A 377 -16.72 -3.29 18.27
CA ARG A 377 -16.64 -4.35 19.28
C ARG A 377 -15.26 -5.00 19.32
N LEU A 378 -14.73 -5.37 18.14
CA LEU A 378 -13.40 -5.95 18.02
C LEU A 378 -12.29 -4.98 18.46
N PHE A 379 -12.41 -3.71 18.12
CA PHE A 379 -11.48 -2.69 18.61
C PHE A 379 -11.45 -2.60 20.15
N ARG A 380 -12.61 -2.66 20.80
CA ARG A 380 -12.68 -2.69 22.26
C ARG A 380 -11.99 -3.94 22.84
N ILE A 381 -12.13 -5.09 22.18
CA ILE A 381 -11.43 -6.32 22.59
C ILE A 381 -9.92 -6.17 22.41
N MET A 382 -9.47 -5.64 21.27
CA MET A 382 -8.06 -5.34 20.98
C MET A 382 -7.44 -4.46 22.09
N LYS A 383 -8.14 -3.38 22.49
CA LYS A 383 -7.73 -2.51 23.61
C LYS A 383 -7.63 -3.25 24.94
N ARG A 384 -8.66 -4.08 25.29
CA ARG A 384 -8.64 -4.88 26.51
C ARG A 384 -7.46 -5.84 26.58
N ARG A 385 -7.03 -6.37 25.43
CA ARG A 385 -5.85 -7.23 25.30
C ARG A 385 -4.54 -6.45 25.28
N LYS A 386 -4.57 -5.13 25.45
CA LYS A 386 -3.41 -4.22 25.41
C LYS A 386 -2.61 -4.32 24.10
N ILE A 387 -3.27 -4.68 23.00
CA ILE A 387 -2.65 -4.68 21.67
C ILE A 387 -2.72 -3.24 21.14
N PHE A 388 -1.58 -2.72 20.70
CA PHE A 388 -1.48 -1.35 20.18
C PHE A 388 -2.21 -1.22 18.84
N ALA A 389 -3.07 -0.21 18.71
CA ALA A 389 -3.76 0.09 17.46
C ALA A 389 -2.87 0.99 16.59
N ASN A 390 -2.60 0.57 15.36
CA ASN A 390 -1.87 1.37 14.40
C ASN A 390 -2.77 2.39 13.70
N ASN A 391 -2.19 3.28 12.88
CA ASN A 391 -2.92 4.33 12.16
C ASN A 391 -4.08 3.77 11.32
N LEU A 392 -3.86 2.64 10.62
CA LEU A 392 -4.89 2.02 9.79
C LEU A 392 -6.06 1.47 10.61
N THR A 393 -5.80 0.92 11.81
CA THR A 393 -6.85 0.52 12.76
C THR A 393 -7.67 1.74 13.16
N MET A 394 -7.01 2.85 13.54
CA MET A 394 -7.69 4.08 13.97
C MET A 394 -8.54 4.68 12.84
N VAL A 395 -8.02 4.77 11.62
CA VAL A 395 -8.77 5.22 10.43
C VAL A 395 -10.02 4.35 10.21
N SER A 396 -9.87 3.03 10.29
CA SER A 396 -10.98 2.07 10.10
C SER A 396 -12.07 2.25 11.15
N ILE A 397 -11.69 2.48 12.40
CA ILE A 397 -12.63 2.73 13.50
C ILE A 397 -13.29 4.10 13.40
N LEU A 398 -12.56 5.17 13.04
CA LEU A 398 -13.15 6.49 12.78
C LEU A 398 -14.20 6.40 11.68
N ARG A 399 -13.92 5.64 10.62
CA ARG A 399 -14.87 5.37 9.54
C ARG A 399 -16.10 4.62 10.05
N ALA A 400 -15.93 3.56 10.84
CA ALA A 400 -17.04 2.83 11.46
C ALA A 400 -17.88 3.73 12.39
N CYS A 401 -17.23 4.55 13.21
CA CYS A 401 -17.92 5.53 14.07
C CYS A 401 -18.73 6.54 13.26
N GLY A 402 -18.22 7.03 12.14
CA GLY A 402 -18.94 7.97 11.28
C GLY A 402 -20.16 7.34 10.60
N LEU A 403 -20.07 6.06 10.18
CA LEU A 403 -21.20 5.33 9.62
C LEU A 403 -22.34 5.16 10.63
N LEU A 404 -22.02 4.87 11.89
CA LEU A 404 -22.98 4.71 12.99
C LEU A 404 -23.33 6.03 13.71
N ARG A 405 -22.68 7.12 13.33
CA ARG A 405 -22.76 8.41 14.07
C ARG A 405 -22.40 8.24 15.55
N ALA A 406 -21.48 7.33 15.86
CA ALA A 406 -21.04 7.00 17.23
C ALA A 406 -19.99 8.02 17.73
N LEU A 407 -20.41 9.26 17.91
CA LEU A 407 -19.57 10.39 18.31
C LEU A 407 -18.75 10.14 19.60
N PRO A 408 -19.28 9.53 20.68
CA PRO A 408 -18.49 9.30 21.90
C PRO A 408 -17.25 8.41 21.65
N THR A 409 -17.42 7.31 20.92
CA THR A 409 -16.30 6.42 20.57
C THR A 409 -15.32 7.13 19.62
N GLY A 410 -15.82 7.93 18.69
CA GLY A 410 -14.98 8.76 17.81
C GLY A 410 -14.13 9.76 18.59
N LYS A 411 -14.68 10.44 19.59
CA LYS A 411 -13.94 11.35 20.49
C LYS A 411 -12.88 10.61 21.33
N GLU A 412 -13.16 9.38 21.78
CA GLU A 412 -12.15 8.55 22.46
C GLU A 412 -10.95 8.23 21.56
N VAL A 413 -11.21 7.88 20.29
CA VAL A 413 -10.15 7.60 19.32
C VAL A 413 -9.36 8.89 19.01
N HIS A 414 -10.04 10.02 18.82
CA HIS A 414 -9.38 11.33 18.62
C HIS A 414 -8.45 11.68 19.80
N ALA A 415 -8.92 11.50 21.04
CA ALA A 415 -8.10 11.70 22.23
C ALA A 415 -6.87 10.77 22.29
N GLN A 416 -6.98 9.55 21.74
CA GLN A 416 -5.83 8.64 21.63
C GLN A 416 -4.81 9.10 20.57
N ILE A 417 -5.28 9.59 19.42
CA ILE A 417 -4.43 10.15 18.36
C ILE A 417 -3.59 11.29 18.91
N ILE A 418 -4.20 12.21 19.67
CA ILE A 418 -3.50 13.34 20.33
C ILE A 418 -2.46 12.81 21.33
N LYS A 419 -2.82 11.84 22.17
CA LYS A 419 -1.89 11.27 23.18
C LYS A 419 -0.72 10.51 22.59
N SER A 420 -0.86 9.99 21.36
CA SER A 420 0.16 9.21 20.67
C SER A 420 1.02 10.06 19.73
N ASP A 421 0.83 11.39 19.74
CA ASP A 421 1.52 12.35 18.86
C ASP A 421 1.38 12.02 17.36
N LEU A 422 0.20 11.50 16.97
CA LEU A 422 -0.11 11.10 15.60
C LEU A 422 -1.00 12.11 14.87
N GLN A 423 -1.20 13.29 15.44
CA GLN A 423 -2.08 14.32 14.91
C GLN A 423 -1.65 14.86 13.53
N ASP A 424 -0.35 14.81 13.22
CA ASP A 424 0.19 15.26 11.94
C ASP A 424 -0.03 14.26 10.80
N ASN A 425 -0.61 13.10 11.09
CA ASN A 425 -0.89 12.09 10.08
C ASN A 425 -2.10 12.49 9.23
N ILE A 426 -1.87 12.75 7.94
CA ILE A 426 -2.87 13.23 6.98
C ILE A 426 -4.08 12.28 6.88
N TYR A 427 -3.86 10.97 6.91
CA TYR A 427 -4.95 9.98 6.82
C TYR A 427 -5.85 9.99 8.06
N LEU A 428 -5.26 10.17 9.25
CA LEU A 428 -6.02 10.30 10.49
C LEU A 428 -6.79 11.63 10.52
N GLY A 429 -6.17 12.72 10.11
CA GLY A 429 -6.81 14.02 9.97
C GLY A 429 -8.04 13.97 9.05
N SER A 430 -7.89 13.42 7.85
CA SER A 430 -8.98 13.25 6.88
C SER A 430 -10.12 12.37 7.42
N ALA A 431 -9.79 11.28 8.14
CA ALA A 431 -10.78 10.40 8.76
C ALA A 431 -11.52 11.09 9.93
N LEU A 432 -10.84 11.94 10.70
CA LEU A 432 -11.46 12.76 11.76
C LEU A 432 -12.40 13.82 11.18
N VAL A 433 -11.97 14.53 10.14
CA VAL A 433 -12.85 15.49 9.43
C VAL A 433 -14.11 14.78 8.95
N TRP A 434 -13.97 13.63 8.29
CA TRP A 434 -15.11 12.86 7.80
C TRP A 434 -16.03 12.39 8.94
N LEU A 435 -15.48 11.88 10.05
CA LEU A 435 -16.24 11.48 11.25
C LEU A 435 -17.08 12.63 11.78
N TYR A 436 -16.46 13.80 12.06
CA TYR A 436 -17.14 14.93 12.64
C TYR A 436 -18.21 15.50 11.72
N CYS A 437 -17.98 15.56 10.41
CA CYS A 437 -18.99 15.92 9.43
C CYS A 437 -20.18 14.95 9.45
N LYS A 438 -19.93 13.62 9.52
CA LYS A 438 -21.00 12.62 9.60
C LYS A 438 -21.82 12.71 10.89
N CYS A 439 -21.21 13.17 11.97
CA CYS A 439 -21.87 13.41 13.26
C CYS A 439 -22.48 14.81 13.38
N SER A 440 -22.49 15.63 12.32
CA SER A 440 -22.99 17.00 12.29
C SER A 440 -22.23 17.99 13.20
N GLU A 441 -20.99 17.68 13.54
CA GLU A 441 -20.08 18.52 14.34
C GLU A 441 -19.12 19.31 13.42
N ASN A 442 -19.70 20.11 12.49
CA ASN A 442 -18.94 20.80 11.45
C ASN A 442 -17.90 21.78 11.98
N SER A 443 -18.18 22.44 13.12
CA SER A 443 -17.21 23.35 13.76
C SER A 443 -15.94 22.62 14.23
N VAL A 444 -16.10 21.41 14.76
CA VAL A 444 -14.96 20.57 15.16
C VAL A 444 -14.22 20.04 13.93
N ALA A 445 -14.96 19.62 12.89
CA ALA A 445 -14.37 19.17 11.62
C ALA A 445 -13.53 20.28 10.98
N HIS A 446 -14.04 21.52 10.96
CA HIS A 446 -13.31 22.69 10.45
C HIS A 446 -12.02 22.93 11.24
N LYS A 447 -12.08 22.88 12.59
CA LYS A 447 -10.90 23.05 13.43
C LYS A 447 -9.84 21.99 13.15
N VAL A 448 -10.25 20.70 13.05
CA VAL A 448 -9.33 19.62 12.71
C VAL A 448 -8.68 19.86 11.35
N LEU A 449 -9.46 20.32 10.33
CA LEU A 449 -8.93 20.62 9.00
C LEU A 449 -7.91 21.77 9.06
N GLN A 450 -8.18 22.82 9.86
CA GLN A 450 -7.24 23.94 10.03
C GLN A 450 -5.97 23.56 10.76
N ASP A 451 -6.05 22.68 11.76
CA ASP A 451 -4.91 22.21 12.54
C ASP A 451 -4.02 21.22 11.75
N MET A 452 -4.47 20.71 10.60
CA MET A 452 -3.66 19.82 9.76
C MET A 452 -2.48 20.55 9.11
N PRO A 453 -1.23 20.06 9.25
CA PRO A 453 -0.05 20.70 8.67
C PRO A 453 -0.07 20.68 7.13
N ILE A 454 -0.65 19.65 6.54
CA ILE A 454 -0.83 19.50 5.09
C ILE A 454 -2.28 19.07 4.84
N ARG A 455 -2.98 19.83 4.01
CA ARG A 455 -4.34 19.53 3.56
C ARG A 455 -4.29 18.99 2.14
N ASP A 456 -4.59 17.71 1.99
CA ASP A 456 -4.62 17.05 0.69
C ASP A 456 -6.03 17.05 0.07
N VAL A 457 -6.14 16.53 -1.15
CA VAL A 457 -7.43 16.42 -1.85
C VAL A 457 -8.45 15.57 -1.06
N VAL A 458 -7.99 14.63 -0.23
CA VAL A 458 -8.88 13.73 0.53
C VAL A 458 -9.50 14.47 1.72
N SER A 459 -8.71 15.25 2.48
CA SER A 459 -9.18 16.04 3.61
C SER A 459 -10.18 17.12 3.17
N TRP A 460 -9.87 17.85 2.09
CA TRP A 460 -10.80 18.82 1.50
C TRP A 460 -12.08 18.16 1.00
N THR A 461 -11.97 17.03 0.29
CA THR A 461 -13.16 16.29 -0.20
C THR A 461 -14.03 15.80 0.96
N ALA A 462 -13.42 15.35 2.06
CA ALA A 462 -14.15 14.91 3.25
C ALA A 462 -14.98 16.07 3.83
N MET A 463 -14.40 17.26 3.93
CA MET A 463 -15.10 18.47 4.45
C MET A 463 -16.23 18.92 3.51
N ILE A 464 -15.93 19.09 2.22
CA ILE A 464 -16.90 19.53 1.20
C ILE A 464 -18.07 18.54 1.10
N SER A 465 -17.77 17.25 1.00
CA SER A 465 -18.78 16.20 0.93
C SER A 465 -19.58 16.09 2.23
N GLY A 466 -18.93 16.25 3.39
CA GLY A 466 -19.58 16.24 4.68
C GLY A 466 -20.59 17.36 4.82
N CYS A 467 -20.20 18.60 4.54
CA CYS A 467 -21.09 19.78 4.57
C CYS A 467 -22.27 19.63 3.59
N ALA A 468 -21.98 19.19 2.34
CA ALA A 468 -23.03 18.96 1.34
C ALA A 468 -24.05 17.87 1.72
N HIS A 469 -23.67 16.90 2.56
CA HIS A 469 -24.55 15.85 3.05
C HIS A 469 -25.41 16.28 4.23
N VAL A 470 -24.89 17.11 5.11
CA VAL A 470 -25.58 17.55 6.34
C VAL A 470 -26.54 18.71 6.09
N GLY A 471 -26.47 19.35 4.93
CA GLY A 471 -27.33 20.47 4.57
C GLY A 471 -26.68 21.84 4.73
N HIS A 472 -25.35 21.87 4.78
CA HIS A 472 -24.54 23.09 4.81
C HIS A 472 -23.91 23.34 3.43
N GLU A 473 -24.79 23.44 2.42
CA GLU A 473 -24.40 23.53 1.00
C GLU A 473 -23.55 24.77 0.73
N TYR A 474 -23.87 25.88 1.35
CA TYR A 474 -23.14 27.13 1.18
C TYR A 474 -21.69 27.01 1.68
N GLU A 475 -21.52 26.46 2.87
CA GLU A 475 -20.20 26.20 3.46
C GLU A 475 -19.38 25.24 2.57
N ALA A 476 -20.02 24.21 2.00
CA ALA A 476 -19.35 23.28 1.09
C ALA A 476 -18.76 23.98 -0.14
N LEU A 477 -19.44 24.99 -0.67
CA LEU A 477 -18.95 25.78 -1.82
C LEU A 477 -17.83 26.75 -1.43
N GLU A 478 -17.87 27.33 -0.23
CA GLU A 478 -16.78 28.16 0.28
C GLU A 478 -15.50 27.31 0.52
N TYR A 479 -15.62 26.08 1.07
CA TYR A 479 -14.49 25.17 1.20
C TYR A 479 -13.90 24.76 -0.17
N LEU A 480 -14.73 24.61 -1.21
CA LEU A 480 -14.22 24.38 -2.56
C LEU A 480 -13.38 25.57 -3.04
N LYS A 481 -13.82 26.79 -2.75
CA LYS A 481 -13.09 28.01 -3.11
C LYS A 481 -11.76 28.11 -2.35
N GLU A 482 -11.74 27.79 -1.06
CA GLU A 482 -10.50 27.71 -0.24
C GLU A 482 -9.53 26.66 -0.79
N MET A 483 -10.02 25.45 -1.08
CA MET A 483 -9.23 24.36 -1.69
C MET A 483 -8.54 24.82 -2.98
N LEU A 484 -9.28 25.51 -3.86
CA LEU A 484 -8.74 26.06 -5.10
C LEU A 484 -7.73 27.19 -4.83
N GLY A 485 -7.97 28.00 -3.80
CA GLY A 485 -7.07 29.07 -3.37
C GLY A 485 -5.72 28.54 -2.84
N GLU A 486 -5.71 27.36 -2.22
CA GLU A 486 -4.50 26.66 -1.80
C GLU A 486 -3.80 25.90 -2.95
N GLY A 487 -4.34 25.96 -4.16
CA GLY A 487 -3.76 25.29 -5.33
C GLY A 487 -4.00 23.77 -5.37
N VAL A 488 -4.88 23.24 -4.51
CA VAL A 488 -5.22 21.82 -4.48
C VAL A 488 -6.27 21.53 -5.56
N SER A 489 -5.96 20.64 -6.50
CA SER A 489 -6.87 20.29 -7.60
C SER A 489 -8.00 19.38 -7.12
N PRO A 490 -9.29 19.74 -7.34
CA PRO A 490 -10.42 18.89 -6.98
C PRO A 490 -10.44 17.59 -7.77
N ASN A 491 -10.84 16.49 -7.12
CA ASN A 491 -11.08 15.21 -7.77
C ASN A 491 -12.56 15.05 -8.20
N PRO A 492 -12.93 13.99 -8.95
CA PRO A 492 -14.31 13.77 -9.37
C PRO A 492 -15.34 13.72 -8.22
N PHE A 493 -14.94 13.23 -7.04
CA PHE A 493 -15.82 13.18 -5.86
C PHE A 493 -16.05 14.58 -5.27
N THR A 494 -15.02 15.44 -5.26
CA THR A 494 -15.12 16.84 -4.85
C THR A 494 -16.09 17.59 -5.75
N TYR A 495 -15.90 17.48 -7.08
CA TYR A 495 -16.79 18.12 -8.06
C TYR A 495 -18.24 17.63 -7.94
N SER A 496 -18.47 16.32 -7.82
CA SER A 496 -19.81 15.76 -7.62
C SER A 496 -20.49 16.29 -6.37
N SER A 497 -19.74 16.45 -5.25
CA SER A 497 -20.27 16.96 -3.99
C SER A 497 -20.61 18.44 -4.09
N ALA A 498 -19.76 19.24 -4.72
CA ALA A 498 -19.99 20.66 -4.94
C ALA A 498 -21.18 20.91 -5.91
N LEU A 499 -21.28 20.15 -7.01
CA LEU A 499 -22.42 20.22 -7.93
C LEU A 499 -23.74 19.82 -7.24
N LYS A 500 -23.68 18.82 -6.32
CA LYS A 500 -24.85 18.46 -5.51
C LYS A 500 -25.28 19.59 -4.57
N ALA A 501 -24.31 20.34 -4.01
CA ALA A 501 -24.59 21.54 -3.22
C ALA A 501 -25.23 22.63 -4.08
N CYS A 502 -24.68 22.95 -5.27
CA CYS A 502 -25.29 23.90 -6.21
C CYS A 502 -26.71 23.47 -6.60
N ALA A 503 -26.92 22.17 -6.85
CA ALA A 503 -28.24 21.63 -7.20
C ALA A 503 -29.29 21.78 -6.08
N LYS A 504 -28.87 21.75 -4.81
CA LYS A 504 -29.78 21.96 -3.66
C LYS A 504 -30.08 23.44 -3.41
N LEU A 505 -29.09 24.30 -3.67
CA LEU A 505 -29.25 25.76 -3.58
C LEU A 505 -29.91 26.37 -4.81
N GLU A 506 -30.09 25.57 -5.88
CA GLU A 506 -30.54 26.03 -7.21
C GLU A 506 -29.65 27.16 -7.77
N ASP A 507 -28.35 27.16 -7.39
CA ASP A 507 -27.37 28.17 -7.76
C ASP A 507 -26.73 27.80 -9.10
N ILE A 508 -27.34 28.29 -10.18
CA ILE A 508 -26.87 28.02 -11.54
C ILE A 508 -25.55 28.70 -11.86
N GLU A 509 -25.29 29.88 -11.30
CA GLU A 509 -24.08 30.65 -11.61
C GLU A 509 -22.83 29.95 -11.08
N ARG A 510 -22.84 29.53 -9.82
CA ARG A 510 -21.76 28.72 -9.25
C ARG A 510 -21.66 27.35 -9.95
N GLY A 511 -22.79 26.74 -10.32
CA GLY A 511 -22.83 25.51 -11.08
C GLY A 511 -22.12 25.62 -12.44
N LYS A 512 -22.33 26.70 -13.19
CA LYS A 512 -21.64 26.99 -14.46
C LYS A 512 -20.14 27.22 -14.29
N LEU A 513 -19.74 27.92 -13.23
CA LEU A 513 -18.33 28.13 -12.89
C LEU A 513 -17.62 26.79 -12.62
N ILE A 514 -18.23 25.92 -11.83
CA ILE A 514 -17.70 24.58 -11.55
C ILE A 514 -17.64 23.76 -12.85
N HIS A 515 -18.68 23.78 -13.69
CA HIS A 515 -18.68 23.09 -14.98
C HIS A 515 -17.54 23.59 -15.88
N SER A 516 -17.31 24.90 -15.96
CA SER A 516 -16.20 25.46 -16.73
C SER A 516 -14.83 25.03 -16.22
N SER A 517 -14.68 24.84 -14.90
CA SER A 517 -13.48 24.30 -14.27
C SER A 517 -13.28 22.81 -14.64
N ILE A 518 -14.35 22.02 -14.62
CA ILE A 518 -14.33 20.58 -14.98
C ILE A 518 -13.88 20.40 -16.43
N ASN A 519 -14.32 21.24 -17.36
CA ASN A 519 -13.96 21.17 -18.79
C ASN A 519 -12.44 21.29 -19.04
N LYS A 520 -11.69 21.85 -18.10
CA LYS A 520 -10.23 21.97 -18.17
C LYS A 520 -9.50 20.75 -17.59
N THR A 521 -10.23 19.77 -17.09
CA THR A 521 -9.68 18.61 -16.39
C THR A 521 -10.16 17.29 -17.01
N PRO A 522 -9.44 16.16 -16.79
CA PRO A 522 -9.91 14.84 -17.22
C PRO A 522 -11.21 14.39 -16.55
N ALA A 523 -11.66 15.10 -15.50
CA ALA A 523 -12.86 14.75 -14.75
C ALA A 523 -14.15 14.83 -15.57
N LEU A 524 -14.15 15.49 -16.72
CA LEU A 524 -15.32 15.60 -17.61
C LEU A 524 -15.81 14.23 -18.11
N SER A 525 -14.89 13.30 -18.38
CA SER A 525 -15.25 11.94 -18.83
C SER A 525 -15.72 11.01 -17.71
N ASN A 526 -15.72 11.50 -16.45
CA ASN A 526 -16.14 10.70 -15.32
C ASN A 526 -17.68 10.66 -15.21
N VAL A 527 -18.24 9.45 -15.23
CA VAL A 527 -19.71 9.22 -15.22
C VAL A 527 -20.40 9.81 -13.99
N PHE A 528 -19.75 9.83 -12.82
CA PHE A 528 -20.31 10.43 -11.60
C PHE A 528 -20.41 11.94 -11.69
N VAL A 529 -19.41 12.58 -12.30
CA VAL A 529 -19.42 14.03 -12.54
C VAL A 529 -20.50 14.41 -13.57
N GLY A 530 -20.60 13.64 -14.67
CA GLY A 530 -21.64 13.82 -15.69
C GLY A 530 -23.05 13.73 -15.08
N SER A 531 -23.30 12.70 -14.26
CA SER A 531 -24.56 12.53 -13.55
C SER A 531 -24.88 13.68 -12.57
N ALA A 532 -23.88 14.21 -11.89
CA ALA A 532 -24.04 15.34 -10.96
C ALA A 532 -24.33 16.65 -11.73
N LEU A 533 -23.70 16.87 -12.88
CA LEU A 533 -23.98 18.00 -13.79
C LEU A 533 -25.42 17.94 -14.30
N ILE A 534 -25.88 16.78 -14.80
CA ILE A 534 -27.27 16.58 -15.25
C ILE A 534 -28.24 16.98 -14.13
N ASN A 535 -28.03 16.44 -12.93
CA ASN A 535 -28.87 16.74 -11.77
C ASN A 535 -28.85 18.23 -11.38
N MET A 536 -27.69 18.88 -11.44
CA MET A 536 -27.55 20.30 -11.13
C MET A 536 -28.32 21.15 -12.15
N TYR A 537 -28.09 20.96 -13.47
CA TYR A 537 -28.80 21.71 -14.50
C TYR A 537 -30.31 21.46 -14.46
N ALA A 538 -30.72 20.21 -14.27
CA ALA A 538 -32.13 19.84 -14.16
C ALA A 538 -32.87 20.51 -13.02
N LYS A 539 -32.24 20.58 -11.84
CA LYS A 539 -32.84 21.26 -10.66
C LYS A 539 -32.89 22.78 -10.83
N CYS A 540 -31.92 23.36 -11.54
CA CYS A 540 -31.94 24.78 -11.89
C CYS A 540 -32.86 25.10 -13.08
N GLY A 541 -33.61 24.13 -13.63
CA GLY A 541 -34.53 24.35 -14.76
C GLY A 541 -33.86 24.45 -16.15
N HIS A 542 -32.57 24.18 -16.26
CA HIS A 542 -31.78 24.27 -17.48
C HIS A 542 -31.69 22.91 -18.20
N ILE A 543 -32.84 22.44 -18.72
CA ILE A 543 -32.94 21.11 -19.34
C ILE A 543 -32.12 20.96 -20.63
N PRO A 544 -32.03 21.98 -21.53
CA PRO A 544 -31.21 21.86 -22.74
C PRO A 544 -29.74 21.52 -22.45
N GLU A 545 -29.14 22.16 -21.43
CA GLU A 545 -27.76 21.90 -21.03
C GLU A 545 -27.62 20.50 -20.42
N ALA A 546 -28.62 20.03 -19.64
CA ALA A 546 -28.62 18.68 -19.10
C ALA A 546 -28.66 17.62 -20.20
N ILE A 547 -29.46 17.85 -21.28
CA ILE A 547 -29.52 16.99 -22.48
C ILE A 547 -28.15 16.95 -23.15
N GLN A 548 -27.55 18.12 -23.40
CA GLN A 548 -26.26 18.20 -24.06
C GLN A 548 -25.18 17.41 -23.31
N ILE A 549 -25.16 17.49 -21.97
CA ILE A 549 -24.24 16.71 -21.17
C ILE A 549 -24.51 15.22 -21.29
N PHE A 550 -25.78 14.81 -21.18
CA PHE A 550 -26.17 13.41 -21.27
C PHE A 550 -25.79 12.80 -22.63
N ASP A 551 -26.01 13.53 -23.71
CA ASP A 551 -25.71 13.07 -25.08
C ASP A 551 -24.20 12.97 -25.35
N ASN A 552 -23.41 13.87 -24.74
CA ASN A 552 -21.94 13.89 -24.89
C ASN A 552 -21.20 12.95 -23.92
N MET A 553 -21.89 12.29 -22.97
CA MET A 553 -21.23 11.34 -22.09
C MET A 553 -20.71 10.12 -22.86
N PRO A 554 -19.41 9.77 -22.74
CA PRO A 554 -18.84 8.60 -23.44
C PRO A 554 -19.44 7.29 -22.95
N GLU A 555 -19.73 7.20 -21.67
CA GLU A 555 -20.39 6.05 -21.03
C GLU A 555 -21.54 6.52 -20.17
N ARG A 556 -22.64 5.76 -20.18
CA ARG A 556 -23.84 6.02 -19.38
C ARG A 556 -24.09 4.86 -18.43
N ASN A 557 -24.15 5.15 -17.13
CA ASN A 557 -24.53 4.15 -16.14
C ASN A 557 -26.00 4.34 -15.69
N LEU A 558 -26.48 3.42 -14.87
CA LEU A 558 -27.82 3.48 -14.28
C LEU A 558 -28.16 4.85 -13.65
N VAL A 559 -27.14 5.50 -13.00
CA VAL A 559 -27.34 6.78 -12.32
C VAL A 559 -27.57 7.93 -13.31
N SER A 560 -26.82 7.98 -14.43
CA SER A 560 -26.99 9.00 -15.45
C SER A 560 -28.33 8.90 -16.18
N TRP A 561 -28.77 7.66 -16.51
CA TRP A 561 -30.09 7.41 -17.06
C TRP A 561 -31.20 7.88 -16.13
N LYS A 562 -31.17 7.47 -14.87
CA LYS A 562 -32.14 7.89 -13.85
C LYS A 562 -32.14 9.40 -13.65
N ALA A 563 -30.97 10.04 -13.58
CA ALA A 563 -30.86 11.47 -13.41
C ALA A 563 -31.58 12.22 -14.53
N MET A 564 -31.40 11.78 -15.80
CA MET A 564 -32.03 12.44 -16.95
C MET A 564 -33.54 12.15 -17.04
N ILE A 565 -33.97 10.92 -16.76
CA ILE A 565 -35.41 10.57 -16.72
C ILE A 565 -36.14 11.40 -15.67
N VAL A 566 -35.59 11.47 -14.46
CA VAL A 566 -36.14 12.27 -13.35
C VAL A 566 -36.10 13.77 -13.68
N ALA A 567 -35.06 14.23 -14.37
CA ALA A 567 -34.95 15.60 -14.86
C ALA A 567 -36.10 15.98 -15.78
N TYR A 568 -36.38 15.17 -16.80
CA TYR A 568 -37.52 15.35 -17.68
C TYR A 568 -38.86 15.31 -16.96
N ALA A 569 -39.05 14.31 -16.08
CA ALA A 569 -40.31 14.14 -15.35
C ALA A 569 -40.62 15.35 -14.45
N LYS A 570 -39.63 15.81 -13.66
CA LYS A 570 -39.82 16.95 -12.73
C LYS A 570 -40.00 18.29 -13.44
N ASN A 571 -39.47 18.44 -14.64
CA ASN A 571 -39.61 19.68 -15.43
C ASN A 571 -40.80 19.63 -16.41
N GLY A 572 -41.71 18.67 -16.28
CA GLY A 572 -42.97 18.59 -17.06
C GLY A 572 -42.85 17.93 -18.44
N PHE A 573 -41.67 17.44 -18.82
CA PHE A 573 -41.44 16.74 -20.11
C PHE A 573 -41.72 15.24 -19.99
N CYS A 574 -42.93 14.89 -19.54
CA CYS A 574 -43.30 13.48 -19.25
C CYS A 574 -43.21 12.57 -20.46
N GLY A 575 -43.49 13.07 -21.69
CA GLY A 575 -43.37 12.32 -22.92
C GLY A 575 -41.91 11.91 -23.21
N GLU A 576 -40.99 12.81 -23.01
CA GLU A 576 -39.55 12.57 -23.22
C GLU A 576 -38.97 11.66 -22.13
N ALA A 577 -39.46 11.82 -20.88
CA ALA A 577 -39.11 10.90 -19.80
C ALA A 577 -39.48 9.45 -20.10
N LEU A 578 -40.71 9.22 -20.65
CA LEU A 578 -41.16 7.88 -21.05
C LEU A 578 -40.34 7.32 -22.21
N LYS A 579 -40.06 8.13 -23.26
CA LYS A 579 -39.21 7.70 -24.38
C LYS A 579 -37.82 7.27 -23.90
N LEU A 580 -37.21 8.08 -23.00
CA LEU A 580 -35.90 7.80 -22.47
C LEU A 580 -35.90 6.54 -21.59
N MET A 581 -36.96 6.30 -20.82
CA MET A 581 -37.16 5.09 -20.03
C MET A 581 -37.22 3.83 -20.90
N TYR A 582 -38.01 3.87 -22.01
CA TYR A 582 -38.05 2.75 -22.95
C TYR A 582 -36.70 2.51 -23.64
N ARG A 583 -35.94 3.57 -23.94
CA ARG A 583 -34.58 3.44 -24.49
C ARG A 583 -33.64 2.77 -23.50
N MET A 584 -33.70 3.15 -22.22
CA MET A 584 -32.94 2.54 -21.14
C MET A 584 -33.22 1.02 -21.03
N GLN A 585 -34.50 0.63 -21.11
CA GLN A 585 -34.91 -0.77 -21.13
C GLN A 585 -34.42 -1.54 -22.39
N ALA A 586 -34.43 -0.88 -23.55
CA ALA A 586 -33.94 -1.47 -24.80
C ALA A 586 -32.42 -1.70 -24.76
N GLU A 587 -31.67 -0.92 -23.97
CA GLU A 587 -30.24 -1.13 -23.70
C GLU A 587 -29.98 -2.17 -22.59
N GLY A 588 -31.03 -2.86 -22.11
CA GLY A 588 -30.92 -3.94 -21.11
C GLY A 588 -30.76 -3.47 -19.66
N ILE A 589 -31.03 -2.20 -19.39
CA ILE A 589 -30.89 -1.62 -18.05
C ILE A 589 -32.26 -1.60 -17.38
N GLU A 590 -32.39 -2.23 -16.20
CA GLU A 590 -33.64 -2.29 -15.44
C GLU A 590 -34.03 -0.91 -14.86
N VAL A 591 -35.32 -0.58 -14.97
CA VAL A 591 -35.92 0.62 -14.37
C VAL A 591 -36.38 0.29 -12.96
N ASP A 592 -35.89 1.06 -11.96
CA ASP A 592 -36.33 0.86 -10.59
C ASP A 592 -37.69 1.53 -10.29
N ASP A 593 -38.33 1.05 -9.22
CA ASP A 593 -39.66 1.50 -8.78
C ASP A 593 -39.71 3.01 -8.51
N TYR A 594 -38.62 3.61 -8.02
CA TYR A 594 -38.55 5.05 -7.76
C TYR A 594 -38.63 5.88 -9.05
N THR A 595 -37.87 5.49 -10.08
CA THR A 595 -37.89 6.16 -11.39
C THR A 595 -39.26 6.02 -12.04
N LEU A 596 -39.83 4.81 -12.03
CA LEU A 596 -41.16 4.54 -12.54
C LEU A 596 -42.23 5.36 -11.82
N ALA A 597 -42.23 5.36 -10.49
CA ALA A 597 -43.15 6.15 -9.67
C ALA A 597 -43.06 7.65 -9.97
N THR A 598 -41.81 8.19 -10.11
CA THR A 598 -41.59 9.61 -10.42
C THR A 598 -42.22 10.00 -11.77
N VAL A 599 -42.02 9.18 -12.80
CA VAL A 599 -42.59 9.42 -14.15
C VAL A 599 -44.14 9.32 -14.13
N LEU A 600 -44.68 8.34 -13.42
CA LEU A 600 -46.14 8.17 -13.29
C LEU A 600 -46.79 9.31 -12.51
N THR A 601 -46.19 9.76 -11.42
CA THR A 601 -46.68 10.89 -10.59
C THR A 601 -46.68 12.19 -11.40
N ALA A 602 -45.58 12.49 -12.09
CA ALA A 602 -45.48 13.65 -12.96
C ALA A 602 -46.54 13.66 -14.07
N ARG A 603 -46.87 12.48 -14.60
CA ARG A 603 -47.95 12.30 -15.61
C ARG A 603 -49.32 12.53 -14.99
N GLY A 604 -49.55 12.14 -13.73
CA GLY A 604 -50.78 12.37 -12.98
C GLY A 604 -51.02 13.85 -12.74
N GLU A 605 -50.04 14.57 -12.21
CA GLU A 605 -50.09 16.01 -11.98
C GLU A 605 -50.30 16.81 -13.27
N PHE A 606 -49.71 16.38 -14.37
CA PHE A 606 -49.91 17.01 -15.69
C PHE A 606 -51.34 16.84 -16.20
N LYS A 607 -51.96 15.68 -15.98
CA LYS A 607 -53.40 15.47 -16.33
C LYS A 607 -54.33 16.30 -15.49
N GLU A 608 -54.08 16.49 -14.20
CA GLU A 608 -54.88 17.31 -13.31
C GLU A 608 -54.73 18.80 -13.64
N ASN A 609 -53.49 19.26 -13.94
CA ASN A 609 -53.27 20.65 -14.38
C ASN A 609 -53.93 20.95 -15.73
N ILE A 610 -54.00 20.00 -16.68
CA ILE A 610 -54.75 20.21 -17.91
C ILE A 610 -56.25 20.25 -17.64
N LYS A 611 -56.77 19.38 -16.76
CA LYS A 611 -58.16 19.36 -16.38
C LYS A 611 -58.59 20.64 -15.64
N SER A 612 -57.73 21.19 -14.77
CA SER A 612 -57.99 22.46 -14.08
C SER A 612 -57.97 23.64 -15.04
N LYS A 613 -57.01 23.71 -15.98
CA LYS A 613 -56.97 24.75 -17.01
C LYS A 613 -58.12 24.68 -17.99
N SER A 614 -58.58 23.48 -18.37
CA SER A 614 -59.74 23.30 -19.24
C SER A 614 -61.06 23.70 -18.55
N LYS A 615 -61.16 23.61 -17.22
CA LYS A 615 -62.29 24.13 -16.45
C LYS A 615 -62.38 25.65 -16.42
N TYR A 616 -61.27 26.36 -16.54
CA TYR A 616 -61.27 27.85 -16.61
C TYR A 616 -61.59 28.41 -18.00
N PHE A 617 -61.49 27.58 -19.07
CA PHE A 617 -61.84 27.98 -20.44
C PHE A 617 -63.28 27.63 -20.87
N LEU A 618 -64.05 26.93 -20.02
CA LEU A 618 -65.43 26.51 -20.31
C LEU A 618 -66.47 27.15 -19.37
N SER A 619 -66.23 28.32 -18.82
CA SER A 619 -67.31 29.12 -18.22
C SER A 619 -67.90 30.04 -19.30
N PRO A 620 -69.15 29.82 -19.73
CA PRO A 620 -69.83 30.70 -20.66
C PRO A 620 -70.16 32.02 -19.93
N LYS A 621 -69.94 33.12 -20.60
CA LYS A 621 -70.51 34.42 -20.25
C LYS A 621 -72.01 34.41 -20.44
#